data_a0d5e84c25856654580c00fa32253976
#
_entry.id   a0d5e84c25856654580c00fa32253976
#
_cell.length_a   1.000
_cell.length_b   1.000
_cell.length_c   1.000
_cell.angle_alpha   90.00
_cell.angle_beta   90.00
_cell.angle_gamma   90.00
#
_symmetry.space_group_name_H-M   'P 1'
#
loop_
_entity.id
_entity.type
_entity.pdbx_description
1 polymer ?
#
loop_
_entity_poly.entity_id
_entity_poly.type
_entity_poly.pdbx_seq_one_letter_code
_entity_poly.pdbx_strand_id
1 'polypeptide(L)'
;MKFHGIKLINIDQLGLSQIYLSSNKITSVIKWFNPQNMDIFQPLPVHDFGNNTYTLTDGHTRAYVAYKNGVSVLPVVYDNDDIVTNQVGQMLYKADIEWCKRLKLSHIKQLENRILNKNEYQKLWLERCDRSYNLLTKIPHSEHMQLQYLAPNLFLYGASEDMSVLYFENEVGDLFLYKDNVLTPENGL
;
A
#
# COMPACT_ATOMS: atom_id res chain seq x y z
N MET A 1 16.66 -9.41 0.04
CA MET A 1 17.49 -9.93 1.17
C MET A 1 16.61 -10.76 2.11
N LYS A 2 16.48 -12.06 1.86
CA LYS A 2 15.66 -12.96 2.69
C LYS A 2 16.38 -13.31 4.00
N PHE A 3 15.63 -13.42 5.11
CA PHE A 3 16.16 -13.87 6.41
C PHE A 3 15.15 -14.80 7.10
N HIS A 4 15.60 -15.52 8.13
CA HIS A 4 14.77 -16.39 8.95
C HIS A 4 14.65 -15.86 10.38
N GLY A 5 13.52 -16.13 11.02
CA GLY A 5 13.22 -15.66 12.37
C GLY A 5 12.88 -14.18 12.47
N ILE A 6 13.01 -13.63 13.67
CA ILE A 6 12.73 -12.21 13.95
C ILE A 6 14.01 -11.40 13.82
N LYS A 7 13.92 -10.26 13.15
CA LYS A 7 14.98 -9.27 13.03
C LYS A 7 14.52 -7.94 13.60
N LEU A 8 15.43 -7.21 14.26
CA LEU A 8 15.18 -5.84 14.70
C LEU A 8 15.66 -4.88 13.61
N ILE A 9 14.76 -4.01 13.15
CA ILE A 9 15.06 -3.02 12.09
C ILE A 9 14.67 -1.63 12.55
N ASN A 10 15.52 -0.64 12.24
CA ASN A 10 15.18 0.75 12.45
C ASN A 10 13.99 1.13 11.57
N ILE A 11 13.00 1.81 12.15
CA ILE A 11 11.76 2.19 11.46
C ILE A 11 12.00 3.06 10.22
N ASP A 12 13.10 3.83 10.23
CA ASP A 12 13.51 4.67 9.09
C ASP A 12 14.01 3.86 7.89
N GLN A 13 14.31 2.57 8.09
CA GLN A 13 14.79 1.65 7.05
C GLN A 13 13.65 0.81 6.44
N LEU A 14 12.43 0.96 6.97
CA LEU A 14 11.26 0.22 6.48
C LEU A 14 10.61 0.95 5.31
N GLY A 15 10.47 0.24 4.19
CA GLY A 15 9.69 0.70 3.03
C GLY A 15 8.18 0.60 3.28
N LEU A 16 7.43 1.35 2.50
CA LEU A 16 5.97 1.37 2.54
C LEU A 16 5.37 0.75 1.29
N SER A 17 4.25 0.07 1.45
CA SER A 17 3.36 -0.41 0.37
C SER A 17 1.91 0.03 0.60
N GLN A 18 1.69 1.02 1.45
CA GLN A 18 0.38 1.55 1.78
C GLN A 18 0.43 3.07 1.86
N ILE A 19 -0.54 3.74 1.23
CA ILE A 19 -0.58 5.21 1.13
C ILE A 19 -1.57 5.87 2.10
N TYR A 20 -2.44 5.11 2.75
CA TYR A 20 -3.41 5.59 3.72
C TYR A 20 -3.42 4.75 4.99
N LEU A 21 -3.78 5.36 6.12
CA LEU A 21 -4.06 4.68 7.38
C LEU A 21 -5.53 4.81 7.75
N SER A 22 -6.07 3.82 8.45
CA SER A 22 -7.43 3.87 9.00
C SER A 22 -7.43 4.40 10.43
N SER A 23 -8.21 5.46 10.70
CA SER A 23 -8.40 6.00 12.05
C SER A 23 -8.93 4.94 13.03
N ASN A 24 -9.82 4.05 12.57
CA ASN A 24 -10.36 2.97 13.39
C ASN A 24 -9.29 1.93 13.76
N LYS A 25 -8.41 1.57 12.80
CA LYS A 25 -7.28 0.67 13.07
C LYS A 25 -6.30 1.31 14.04
N ILE A 26 -6.00 2.61 13.89
CA ILE A 26 -5.14 3.37 14.82
C ILE A 26 -5.73 3.31 16.23
N THR A 27 -7.02 3.65 16.39
CA THR A 27 -7.71 3.60 17.69
C THR A 27 -7.65 2.19 18.31
N SER A 28 -7.79 1.15 17.51
CA SER A 28 -7.70 -0.24 17.98
C SER A 28 -6.28 -0.60 18.45
N VAL A 29 -5.24 -0.16 17.74
CA VAL A 29 -3.85 -0.42 18.13
C VAL A 29 -3.49 0.32 19.41
N ILE A 30 -3.88 1.60 19.55
CA ILE A 30 -3.61 2.41 20.74
C ILE A 30 -4.15 1.75 22.03
N LYS A 31 -5.26 1.01 21.98
CA LYS A 31 -5.86 0.36 23.16
C LYS A 31 -4.95 -0.68 23.83
N TRP A 32 -4.08 -1.33 23.09
CA TRP A 32 -3.22 -2.39 23.61
C TRP A 32 -1.73 -2.05 23.50
N PHE A 33 -1.36 -1.08 22.70
CA PHE A 33 0.05 -0.72 22.47
C PHE A 33 0.68 -0.10 23.72
N ASN A 34 1.82 -0.66 24.13
CA ASN A 34 2.62 -0.14 25.24
C ASN A 34 4.10 -0.08 24.82
N PRO A 35 4.70 1.13 24.66
CA PRO A 35 6.09 1.26 24.24
C PRO A 35 7.11 0.75 25.29
N GLN A 36 6.73 0.63 26.56
CA GLN A 36 7.56 0.04 27.61
C GLN A 36 7.50 -1.50 27.65
N ASN A 37 6.56 -2.10 26.93
CA ASN A 37 6.42 -3.55 26.86
C ASN A 37 6.22 -4.00 25.41
N MET A 38 7.35 -4.11 24.70
CA MET A 38 7.35 -4.55 23.29
C MET A 38 7.30 -6.07 23.12
N ASP A 39 7.30 -6.86 24.20
CA ASP A 39 7.19 -8.32 24.11
C ASP A 39 5.86 -8.80 23.52
N ILE A 40 4.80 -8.02 23.72
CA ILE A 40 3.47 -8.28 23.14
C ILE A 40 3.31 -7.75 21.71
N PHE A 41 4.29 -6.97 21.22
CA PHE A 41 4.25 -6.41 19.88
C PHE A 41 4.59 -7.50 18.86
N GLN A 42 3.60 -7.94 18.12
CA GLN A 42 3.79 -8.94 17.08
C GLN A 42 4.73 -8.40 15.99
N PRO A 43 5.76 -9.17 15.57
CA PRO A 43 6.65 -8.77 14.49
C PRO A 43 5.89 -8.35 13.24
N LEU A 44 6.37 -7.30 12.58
CA LEU A 44 5.76 -6.80 11.36
C LEU A 44 6.24 -7.62 10.16
N PRO A 45 5.34 -8.08 9.29
CA PRO A 45 5.74 -8.78 8.08
C PRO A 45 6.36 -7.81 7.08
N VAL A 46 7.49 -8.21 6.51
CA VAL A 46 8.25 -7.44 5.52
C VAL A 46 8.72 -8.33 4.38
N HIS A 47 8.80 -7.77 3.16
CA HIS A 47 9.36 -8.47 2.01
C HIS A 47 10.31 -7.55 1.22
N ASP A 48 11.30 -8.15 0.54
CA ASP A 48 12.18 -7.43 -0.40
C ASP A 48 11.68 -7.67 -1.83
N PHE A 49 11.07 -6.67 -2.42
CA PHE A 49 10.53 -6.71 -3.78
C PHE A 49 11.59 -6.46 -4.87
N GLY A 50 12.88 -6.66 -4.55
CA GLY A 50 14.00 -6.54 -5.48
C GLY A 50 14.67 -5.16 -5.47
N ASN A 51 14.37 -4.32 -4.48
CA ASN A 51 14.95 -2.98 -4.31
C ASN A 51 15.91 -2.88 -3.11
N ASN A 52 16.29 -4.01 -2.52
CA ASN A 52 17.13 -4.09 -1.30
C ASN A 52 16.56 -3.31 -0.10
N THR A 53 15.24 -3.18 -0.05
CA THR A 53 14.52 -2.53 1.06
C THR A 53 13.52 -3.52 1.65
N TYR A 54 13.51 -3.65 2.97
CA TYR A 54 12.44 -4.37 3.65
C TYR A 54 11.17 -3.52 3.67
N THR A 55 10.25 -3.84 2.80
CA THR A 55 8.97 -3.16 2.68
C THR A 55 7.92 -3.86 3.53
N LEU A 56 7.18 -3.11 4.33
CA LEU A 56 6.04 -3.63 5.08
C LEU A 56 5.00 -4.19 4.11
N THR A 57 4.60 -5.45 4.31
CA THR A 57 3.48 -6.07 3.59
C THR A 57 2.17 -5.96 4.36
N ASP A 58 2.27 -5.82 5.69
CA ASP A 58 1.18 -5.46 6.60
C ASP A 58 1.75 -4.69 7.81
N GLY A 59 0.85 -4.25 8.70
CA GLY A 59 1.22 -3.63 9.97
C GLY A 59 1.63 -2.16 9.90
N HIS A 60 1.38 -1.44 8.80
CA HIS A 60 1.64 0.00 8.68
C HIS A 60 1.02 0.80 9.84
N THR A 61 -0.20 0.45 10.26
CA THR A 61 -0.85 1.10 11.42
C THR A 61 -0.10 0.85 12.71
N ARG A 62 0.40 -0.38 12.94
CA ARG A 62 1.21 -0.72 14.13
C ARG A 62 2.55 0.02 14.12
N ALA A 63 3.22 0.06 12.97
CA ALA A 63 4.45 0.82 12.77
C ALA A 63 4.24 2.32 13.04
N TYR A 64 3.14 2.89 12.53
CA TYR A 64 2.80 4.29 12.75
C TYR A 64 2.56 4.62 14.23
N VAL A 65 1.78 3.79 14.93
CA VAL A 65 1.51 3.99 16.37
C VAL A 65 2.81 3.85 17.18
N ALA A 66 3.66 2.88 16.86
CA ALA A 66 4.97 2.73 17.49
C ALA A 66 5.86 3.96 17.29
N TYR A 67 5.94 4.46 16.04
CA TYR A 67 6.65 5.70 15.72
C TYR A 67 6.14 6.89 16.53
N LYS A 68 4.83 7.11 16.60
CA LYS A 68 4.21 8.23 17.36
C LYS A 68 4.48 8.15 18.85
N ASN A 69 4.82 6.98 19.38
CA ASN A 69 5.22 6.75 20.78
C ASN A 69 6.75 6.67 20.98
N GLY A 70 7.55 7.12 20.02
CA GLY A 70 9.01 7.24 20.14
C GLY A 70 9.79 5.93 19.97
N VAL A 71 9.14 4.85 19.49
CA VAL A 71 9.84 3.60 19.19
C VAL A 71 10.57 3.74 17.87
N SER A 72 11.89 3.54 17.87
CA SER A 72 12.75 3.68 16.69
C SER A 72 13.15 2.36 16.05
N VAL A 73 12.98 1.23 16.76
CA VAL A 73 13.37 -0.11 16.29
C VAL A 73 12.20 -1.06 16.47
N LEU A 74 11.85 -1.80 15.42
CA LEU A 74 10.72 -2.71 15.40
C LEU A 74 11.15 -4.13 15.09
N PRO A 75 10.52 -5.14 15.73
CA PRO A 75 10.67 -6.53 15.34
C PRO A 75 9.94 -6.76 14.01
N VAL A 76 10.64 -7.41 13.08
CA VAL A 76 10.08 -7.80 11.78
C VAL A 76 10.30 -9.27 11.51
N VAL A 77 9.46 -9.84 10.65
CA VAL A 77 9.57 -11.21 10.13
C VAL A 77 9.49 -11.16 8.61
N TYR A 78 10.29 -12.01 7.94
CA TYR A 78 10.24 -12.05 6.48
C TYR A 78 8.96 -12.74 6.01
N ASP A 79 8.18 -12.01 5.23
CA ASP A 79 6.90 -12.47 4.72
C ASP A 79 7.10 -13.36 3.48
N ASN A 80 6.63 -14.60 3.56
CA ASN A 80 6.64 -15.58 2.48
C ASN A 80 5.23 -16.05 2.12
N ASP A 81 4.20 -15.37 2.55
CA ASP A 81 2.83 -15.73 2.24
C ASP A 81 2.61 -15.73 0.73
N ASP A 82 1.74 -16.62 0.26
CA ASP A 82 1.49 -16.83 -1.16
C ASP A 82 1.06 -15.53 -1.87
N ILE A 83 0.20 -14.74 -1.22
CA ILE A 83 -0.24 -13.44 -1.76
C ILE A 83 0.92 -12.45 -1.95
N VAL A 84 2.01 -12.58 -1.20
CA VAL A 84 3.21 -11.72 -1.32
C VAL A 84 4.17 -12.25 -2.37
N THR A 85 4.23 -13.57 -2.55
CA THR A 85 5.25 -14.24 -3.36
C THR A 85 4.77 -14.67 -4.74
N ASN A 86 3.45 -14.81 -4.96
CA ASN A 86 2.90 -15.13 -6.27
C ASN A 86 3.03 -13.94 -7.25
N GLN A 87 2.88 -14.20 -8.53
CA GLN A 87 3.11 -13.22 -9.58
C GLN A 87 2.20 -11.98 -9.46
N VAL A 88 0.91 -12.17 -9.20
CA VAL A 88 -0.07 -11.08 -9.09
C VAL A 88 0.22 -10.24 -7.85
N GLY A 89 0.47 -10.86 -6.72
CA GLY A 89 0.83 -10.17 -5.49
C GLY A 89 2.12 -9.36 -5.63
N GLN A 90 3.15 -9.93 -6.26
CA GLN A 90 4.39 -9.20 -6.56
C GLN A 90 4.13 -7.95 -7.42
N MET A 91 3.25 -8.03 -8.40
CA MET A 91 2.88 -6.89 -9.23
C MET A 91 2.11 -5.83 -8.44
N LEU A 92 1.14 -6.25 -7.62
CA LEU A 92 0.34 -5.38 -6.77
C LEU A 92 1.23 -4.59 -5.79
N TYR A 93 2.08 -5.29 -5.03
CA TYR A 93 2.99 -4.62 -4.09
C TYR A 93 3.97 -3.67 -4.78
N LYS A 94 4.51 -4.05 -5.95
CA LYS A 94 5.39 -3.15 -6.73
C LYS A 94 4.66 -1.90 -7.21
N ALA A 95 3.40 -2.02 -7.62
CA ALA A 95 2.56 -0.88 -7.96
C ALA A 95 2.33 0.04 -6.75
N ASP A 96 1.98 -0.52 -5.61
CA ASP A 96 1.77 0.23 -4.37
C ASP A 96 3.05 0.92 -3.86
N ILE A 97 4.22 0.27 -3.99
CA ILE A 97 5.52 0.88 -3.69
C ILE A 97 5.79 2.05 -4.63
N GLU A 98 5.47 1.91 -5.92
CA GLU A 98 5.64 3.00 -6.88
C GLU A 98 4.71 4.19 -6.55
N TRP A 99 3.48 3.94 -6.11
CA TRP A 99 2.60 4.97 -5.58
C TRP A 99 3.22 5.70 -4.39
N CYS A 100 3.75 4.96 -3.42
CA CYS A 100 4.45 5.56 -2.30
C CYS A 100 5.58 6.49 -2.77
N LYS A 101 6.39 6.06 -3.73
CA LYS A 101 7.49 6.88 -4.28
C LYS A 101 7.00 8.15 -4.95
N ARG A 102 5.99 8.08 -5.81
CA ARG A 102 5.42 9.26 -6.50
C ARG A 102 4.82 10.26 -5.53
N LEU A 103 4.16 9.78 -4.47
CA LEU A 103 3.64 10.59 -3.37
C LEU A 103 4.71 11.05 -2.39
N LYS A 104 6.00 10.70 -2.64
CA LYS A 104 7.14 10.99 -1.75
C LYS A 104 6.98 10.42 -0.34
N LEU A 105 6.29 9.28 -0.24
CA LEU A 105 6.10 8.54 1.00
C LEU A 105 7.22 7.52 1.15
N SER A 106 8.27 7.90 1.86
CA SER A 106 9.45 7.06 2.13
C SER A 106 9.58 6.68 3.61
N HIS A 107 8.76 7.28 4.48
CA HIS A 107 8.81 7.08 5.91
C HIS A 107 7.42 7.05 6.52
N ILE A 108 7.22 6.19 7.52
CA ILE A 108 5.93 5.98 8.18
C ILE A 108 5.29 7.27 8.74
N LYS A 109 6.10 8.24 9.18
CA LYS A 109 5.63 9.55 9.68
C LYS A 109 4.80 10.32 8.65
N GLN A 110 5.09 10.14 7.36
CA GLN A 110 4.41 10.88 6.29
C GLN A 110 2.97 10.43 6.09
N LEU A 111 2.59 9.26 6.63
CA LEU A 111 1.21 8.80 6.66
C LEU A 111 0.33 9.56 7.67
N GLU A 112 0.90 10.45 8.50
CA GLU A 112 0.14 11.27 9.46
C GLU A 112 -0.95 12.12 8.78
N ASN A 113 -0.67 12.66 7.61
CA ASN A 113 -1.61 13.47 6.83
C ASN A 113 -2.48 12.64 5.88
N ARG A 114 -2.46 11.32 6.01
CA ARG A 114 -3.16 10.36 5.16
C ARG A 114 -4.00 9.37 5.97
N ILE A 115 -4.53 9.85 7.09
CA ILE A 115 -5.41 9.07 7.97
C ILE A 115 -6.85 9.31 7.54
N LEU A 116 -7.52 8.26 7.13
CA LEU A 116 -8.89 8.28 6.64
C LEU A 116 -9.86 7.73 7.68
N ASN A 117 -11.10 8.22 7.66
CA ASN A 117 -12.20 7.60 8.39
C ASN A 117 -12.55 6.22 7.78
N LYS A 118 -13.49 5.51 8.42
CA LYS A 118 -13.87 4.15 8.02
C LYS A 118 -14.34 4.07 6.56
N ASN A 119 -15.22 4.99 6.15
CA ASN A 119 -15.85 4.95 4.84
C ASN A 119 -14.86 5.37 3.74
N GLU A 120 -14.09 6.42 3.98
CA GLU A 120 -13.02 6.84 3.07
C GLU A 120 -11.95 5.75 2.90
N TYR A 121 -11.53 5.11 4.00
CA TYR A 121 -10.54 4.03 3.94
C TYR A 121 -11.07 2.81 3.17
N GLN A 122 -12.35 2.47 3.36
CA GLN A 122 -13.00 1.43 2.58
C GLN A 122 -12.93 1.75 1.08
N LYS A 123 -13.36 2.94 0.70
CA LYS A 123 -13.46 3.37 -0.69
C LYS A 123 -12.08 3.58 -1.34
N LEU A 124 -11.23 4.43 -0.72
CA LEU A 124 -9.99 4.92 -1.32
C LEU A 124 -8.83 3.94 -1.18
N TRP A 125 -8.91 2.98 -0.24
CA TRP A 125 -7.85 2.01 -0.06
C TRP A 125 -8.29 0.57 -0.35
N LEU A 126 -9.26 0.02 0.37
CA LEU A 126 -9.61 -1.40 0.25
C LEU A 126 -10.20 -1.72 -1.13
N GLU A 127 -11.21 -0.98 -1.57
CA GLU A 127 -11.83 -1.18 -2.89
C GLU A 127 -10.85 -0.92 -4.04
N ARG A 128 -9.92 0.03 -3.87
CA ARG A 128 -8.83 0.24 -4.83
C ARG A 128 -7.93 -1.00 -4.92
N CYS A 129 -7.51 -1.57 -3.77
CA CYS A 129 -6.71 -2.79 -3.75
C CYS A 129 -7.43 -3.94 -4.47
N ASP A 130 -8.73 -4.11 -4.20
CA ASP A 130 -9.55 -5.15 -4.84
C ASP A 130 -9.62 -4.94 -6.36
N ARG A 131 -9.84 -3.72 -6.83
CA ARG A 131 -9.84 -3.39 -8.26
C ARG A 131 -8.50 -3.63 -8.91
N SER A 132 -7.41 -3.20 -8.26
CA SER A 132 -6.04 -3.43 -8.75
C SER A 132 -5.72 -4.92 -8.86
N TYR A 133 -6.06 -5.70 -7.82
CA TYR A 133 -5.87 -7.14 -7.84
C TYR A 133 -6.65 -7.80 -8.97
N ASN A 134 -7.94 -7.46 -9.13
CA ASN A 134 -8.79 -7.98 -10.19
C ASN A 134 -8.26 -7.63 -11.60
N LEU A 135 -7.73 -6.43 -11.79
CA LEU A 135 -7.09 -6.04 -13.04
C LEU A 135 -5.84 -6.89 -13.32
N LEU A 136 -4.95 -7.01 -12.34
CA LEU A 136 -3.69 -7.74 -12.48
C LEU A 136 -3.87 -9.26 -12.65
N THR A 137 -5.02 -9.82 -12.24
CA THR A 137 -5.35 -11.22 -12.53
C THR A 137 -5.81 -11.47 -13.96
N LYS A 138 -6.31 -10.43 -14.63
CA LYS A 138 -6.91 -10.54 -15.98
C LYS A 138 -5.93 -10.23 -17.11
N ILE A 139 -4.90 -9.43 -16.84
CA ILE A 139 -4.00 -8.94 -17.87
C ILE A 139 -2.52 -9.28 -17.57
N PRO A 140 -1.69 -9.56 -18.60
CA PRO A 140 -0.25 -9.69 -18.45
C PRO A 140 0.39 -8.36 -17.99
N HIS A 141 1.53 -8.44 -17.31
CA HIS A 141 2.25 -7.25 -16.85
C HIS A 141 2.59 -6.27 -17.99
N SER A 142 2.98 -6.77 -19.16
CA SER A 142 3.26 -5.93 -20.33
C SER A 142 2.05 -5.13 -20.81
N GLU A 143 0.87 -5.72 -20.74
CA GLU A 143 -0.39 -5.05 -21.08
C GLU A 143 -0.76 -4.01 -20.03
N HIS A 144 -0.64 -4.33 -18.75
CA HIS A 144 -0.83 -3.37 -17.66
C HIS A 144 0.04 -2.11 -17.86
N MET A 145 1.30 -2.29 -18.22
CA MET A 145 2.19 -1.16 -18.50
C MET A 145 1.73 -0.33 -19.69
N GLN A 146 1.23 -0.96 -20.77
CA GLN A 146 0.68 -0.24 -21.92
C GLN A 146 -0.56 0.58 -21.55
N LEU A 147 -1.49 -0.01 -20.79
CA LEU A 147 -2.68 0.68 -20.29
C LEU A 147 -2.32 1.84 -19.37
N GLN A 148 -1.30 1.68 -18.53
CA GLN A 148 -0.79 2.75 -17.67
C GLN A 148 -0.30 3.97 -18.46
N TYR A 149 0.27 3.78 -19.65
CA TYR A 149 0.73 4.86 -20.51
C TYR A 149 -0.39 5.67 -21.18
N LEU A 150 -1.64 5.22 -21.16
CA LEU A 150 -2.77 6.01 -21.64
C LEU A 150 -3.01 7.27 -20.80
N ALA A 151 -2.61 7.25 -19.53
CA ALA A 151 -2.63 8.38 -18.62
C ALA A 151 -1.36 8.38 -17.76
N PRO A 152 -0.19 8.82 -18.31
CA PRO A 152 1.11 8.60 -17.68
C PRO A 152 1.33 9.35 -16.37
N ASN A 153 0.55 10.41 -16.11
CA ASN A 153 0.60 11.19 -14.87
C ASN A 153 -0.38 10.69 -13.80
N LEU A 154 -1.17 9.68 -14.12
CA LEU A 154 -2.12 9.05 -13.21
C LEU A 154 -1.68 7.62 -12.88
N PHE A 155 -2.32 7.01 -11.90
CA PHE A 155 -2.13 5.61 -11.56
C PHE A 155 -3.32 4.79 -12.07
N LEU A 156 -3.05 3.82 -12.92
CA LEU A 156 -4.03 2.80 -13.28
C LEU A 156 -4.22 1.86 -12.09
N TYR A 157 -5.45 1.81 -11.55
CA TYR A 157 -5.77 0.96 -10.40
C TYR A 157 -6.94 -0.01 -10.65
N GLY A 158 -7.53 0.00 -11.83
CA GLY A 158 -8.60 -0.95 -12.13
C GLY A 158 -9.17 -0.78 -13.52
N ALA A 159 -10.08 -1.67 -13.84
CA ALA A 159 -10.89 -1.63 -15.06
C ALA A 159 -12.29 -2.20 -14.81
N SER A 160 -13.23 -1.90 -15.69
CA SER A 160 -14.52 -2.60 -15.76
C SER A 160 -14.30 -4.07 -16.13
N GLU A 161 -15.32 -4.90 -15.89
CA GLU A 161 -15.23 -6.33 -16.15
C GLU A 161 -14.95 -6.65 -17.62
N ASP A 162 -15.50 -5.87 -18.54
CA ASP A 162 -15.33 -5.95 -19.97
C ASP A 162 -14.12 -5.15 -20.52
N MET A 163 -13.33 -4.54 -19.64
CA MET A 163 -12.18 -3.70 -19.97
C MET A 163 -12.53 -2.44 -20.79
N SER A 164 -13.80 -2.09 -20.92
CA SER A 164 -14.23 -0.91 -21.68
C SER A 164 -13.99 0.41 -20.95
N VAL A 165 -13.83 0.36 -19.63
CA VAL A 165 -13.50 1.52 -18.78
C VAL A 165 -12.28 1.21 -17.95
N LEU A 166 -11.30 2.13 -17.95
CA LEU A 166 -10.14 2.07 -17.05
C LEU A 166 -10.28 3.13 -15.94
N TYR A 167 -9.87 2.76 -14.76
CA TYR A 167 -9.91 3.60 -13.56
C TYR A 167 -8.51 4.10 -13.22
N PHE A 168 -8.36 5.41 -13.18
CA PHE A 168 -7.11 6.07 -12.81
C PHE A 168 -7.32 6.96 -11.59
N GLU A 169 -6.23 7.25 -10.89
CA GLU A 169 -6.21 8.15 -9.74
C GLU A 169 -4.99 9.05 -9.82
N ASN A 170 -5.10 10.30 -9.41
CA ASN A 170 -3.97 11.20 -9.29
C ASN A 170 -3.32 11.09 -7.89
N GLU A 171 -2.25 11.85 -7.68
CA GLU A 171 -1.47 11.85 -6.43
C GLU A 171 -2.22 12.45 -5.21
N VAL A 172 -3.34 13.14 -5.43
CA VAL A 172 -4.17 13.72 -4.35
C VAL A 172 -5.45 12.92 -4.11
N GLY A 173 -5.66 11.84 -4.88
CA GLY A 173 -6.78 10.92 -4.70
C GLY A 173 -8.01 11.24 -5.56
N ASP A 174 -7.89 12.17 -6.52
CA ASP A 174 -8.96 12.39 -7.48
C ASP A 174 -9.02 11.23 -8.48
N LEU A 175 -10.22 10.76 -8.74
CA LEU A 175 -10.50 9.63 -9.61
C LEU A 175 -10.83 10.07 -11.03
N PHE A 176 -10.40 9.27 -12.00
CA PHE A 176 -10.61 9.52 -13.43
C PHE A 176 -11.06 8.25 -14.11
N LEU A 177 -11.96 8.40 -15.09
CA LEU A 177 -12.40 7.34 -15.98
C LEU A 177 -11.79 7.56 -17.36
N TYR A 178 -11.20 6.52 -17.93
CA TYR A 178 -10.78 6.52 -19.32
C TYR A 178 -11.71 5.57 -20.09
N LYS A 179 -12.48 6.14 -21.03
CA LYS A 179 -13.43 5.44 -21.88
C LYS A 179 -13.47 6.10 -23.25
N ASP A 180 -13.61 5.30 -24.31
CA ASP A 180 -13.71 5.77 -25.70
C ASP A 180 -12.61 6.77 -26.09
N ASN A 181 -11.37 6.54 -25.61
CA ASN A 181 -10.18 7.41 -25.77
C ASN A 181 -10.32 8.79 -25.08
N VAL A 182 -11.24 8.95 -24.15
CA VAL A 182 -11.46 10.17 -23.38
C VAL A 182 -11.21 9.92 -21.91
N LEU A 183 -10.37 10.77 -21.31
CA LEU A 183 -10.13 10.79 -19.84
C LEU A 183 -11.03 11.85 -19.23
N THR A 184 -11.89 11.45 -18.30
CA THR A 184 -12.83 12.35 -17.59
C THR A 184 -12.64 12.22 -16.09
N PRO A 185 -12.68 13.31 -15.30
CA PRO A 185 -12.78 13.20 -13.86
C PRO A 185 -14.05 12.42 -13.46
N GLU A 186 -13.92 11.52 -12.49
CA GLU A 186 -15.07 10.92 -11.85
C GLU A 186 -15.66 11.97 -10.90
N ASN A 187 -16.64 12.75 -11.43
CA ASN A 187 -17.29 13.79 -10.66
C ASN A 187 -18.07 13.18 -9.49
N GLY A 188 -17.58 13.44 -8.30
CA GLY A 188 -18.30 13.49 -7.03
C GLY A 188 -19.12 12.25 -6.65
N LEU A 189 -18.54 11.50 -5.77
CA LEU A 189 -19.33 10.77 -4.77
C LEU A 189 -19.34 11.54 -3.46
#